data_db0dcd216e7c79033fd51d535985120b
#
_entry.id   db0dcd216e7c79033fd51d535985120b
#
_cell.length_a   1.000
_cell.length_b   1.000
_cell.length_c   1.000
_cell.angle_alpha   90.00
_cell.angle_beta   90.00
_cell.angle_gamma   90.00
#
_symmetry.space_group_name_H-M   'P 1'
#
loop_
_entity.id
_entity.type
_entity.pdbx_description
1 polymer ?
#
loop_
_entity_poly.entity_id
_entity_poly.type
_entity_poly.pdbx_seq_one_letter_code
_entity_poly.pdbx_strand_id
1 'polypeptide(L)'
;RAINAAQGDYIAFLDSDDIWYPDKLSRQISFMEQMGYDFTYTAYEKINERGEHMGVVISAPKSVNYSSMLYQGDPIGNLTVVYNAEKLGKFYVPDIKKRNDFALWLKIMHDCDRAYGLNEVLASYRVRAGSVSSTRKSKLIKYYWELYRDIERLSNIKSSAAIASLVFFKSIRQTDERIQKVRNNFNSKQTSKLDLTNIEKNPENAVKITNVSEDITFERTKE
;
A
#
# COMPACT_ATOMS: atom_id res chain seq x y z
N ARG A 1 7.15 18.55 11.81
CA ARG A 1 8.37 19.37 11.52
C ARG A 1 8.78 19.21 10.06
N ALA A 2 8.93 17.99 9.52
CA ALA A 2 9.36 17.78 8.13
C ALA A 2 8.45 18.47 7.10
N ILE A 3 7.12 18.33 7.22
CA ILE A 3 6.17 18.99 6.32
C ILE A 3 6.33 20.53 6.35
N ASN A 4 6.60 21.09 7.52
CA ASN A 4 6.80 22.54 7.63
C ASN A 4 8.09 23.00 6.90
N ALA A 5 9.13 22.18 6.95
CA ALA A 5 10.42 22.48 6.33
C ALA A 5 10.47 22.16 4.82
N ALA A 6 9.52 21.37 4.32
CA ALA A 6 9.45 21.03 2.90
C ALA A 6 9.25 22.30 2.05
N GLN A 7 10.00 22.40 0.93
CA GLN A 7 9.97 23.56 0.01
C GLN A 7 9.52 23.17 -1.41
N GLY A 8 9.31 21.89 -1.67
CA GLY A 8 8.89 21.40 -2.99
C GLY A 8 7.39 21.56 -3.22
N ASP A 9 7.00 21.57 -4.48
CA ASP A 9 5.62 21.67 -4.95
C ASP A 9 4.79 20.43 -4.59
N TYR A 10 5.45 19.28 -4.44
CA TYR A 10 4.85 18.02 -4.03
C TYR A 10 5.39 17.57 -2.68
N ILE A 11 4.53 16.98 -1.86
CA ILE A 11 4.92 16.32 -0.61
C ILE A 11 4.66 14.82 -0.74
N ALA A 12 5.69 14.03 -0.45
CA ALA A 12 5.65 12.58 -0.42
C ALA A 12 6.13 12.06 0.93
N PHE A 13 5.69 10.86 1.32
CA PHE A 13 5.96 10.27 2.62
C PHE A 13 6.74 8.95 2.47
N LEU A 14 7.80 8.79 3.25
CA LEU A 14 8.58 7.56 3.31
C LEU A 14 9.00 7.31 4.75
N ASP A 15 8.60 6.19 5.30
CA ASP A 15 9.09 5.72 6.59
C ASP A 15 10.53 5.19 6.44
N SER A 16 11.36 5.34 7.46
CA SER A 16 12.80 5.05 7.39
C SER A 16 13.14 3.57 7.16
N ASP A 17 12.15 2.69 7.29
CA ASP A 17 12.28 1.25 7.09
C ASP A 17 11.68 0.74 5.78
N ASP A 18 10.99 1.61 5.04
CA ASP A 18 10.39 1.30 3.75
C ASP A 18 11.32 1.68 2.58
N ILE A 19 10.99 1.20 1.39
CA ILE A 19 11.81 1.41 0.19
C ILE A 19 10.94 1.96 -0.94
N TRP A 20 11.41 3.02 -1.61
CA TRP A 20 10.90 3.44 -2.90
C TRP A 20 11.71 2.87 -4.05
N TYR A 21 11.06 2.53 -5.14
CA TYR A 21 11.75 2.20 -6.37
C TYR A 21 12.28 3.46 -7.05
N PRO A 22 13.38 3.35 -7.81
CA PRO A 22 14.08 4.51 -8.37
C PRO A 22 13.20 5.44 -9.20
N ASP A 23 12.21 4.89 -9.90
CA ASP A 23 11.31 5.61 -10.81
C ASP A 23 9.97 6.02 -10.18
N LYS A 24 9.77 5.76 -8.87
CA LYS A 24 8.50 6.03 -8.19
C LYS A 24 8.05 7.47 -8.34
N LEU A 25 8.88 8.43 -7.98
CA LEU A 25 8.48 9.84 -7.99
C LEU A 25 8.23 10.34 -9.41
N SER A 26 9.11 10.02 -10.36
CA SER A 26 8.96 10.45 -11.74
C SER A 26 7.67 9.91 -12.37
N ARG A 27 7.36 8.62 -12.17
CA ARG A 27 6.13 8.00 -12.70
C ARG A 27 4.88 8.57 -12.05
N GLN A 28 4.89 8.71 -10.73
CA GLN A 28 3.73 9.18 -9.99
C GLN A 28 3.44 10.66 -10.24
N ILE A 29 4.46 11.52 -10.29
CA ILE A 29 4.29 12.95 -10.62
C ILE A 29 3.82 13.10 -12.07
N SER A 30 4.41 12.39 -13.03
CA SER A 30 3.92 12.40 -14.43
C SER A 30 2.44 11.97 -14.52
N PHE A 31 2.02 10.98 -13.75
CA PHE A 31 0.62 10.58 -13.67
C PHE A 31 -0.26 11.71 -13.11
N MET A 32 0.19 12.40 -12.06
CA MET A 32 -0.52 13.54 -11.48
C MET A 32 -0.70 14.68 -12.49
N GLU A 33 0.38 15.06 -13.17
CA GLU A 33 0.40 16.16 -14.14
C GLU A 33 -0.46 15.86 -15.37
N GLN A 34 -0.32 14.67 -15.96
CA GLN A 34 -1.08 14.25 -17.14
C GLN A 34 -2.58 14.16 -16.91
N MET A 35 -2.98 13.75 -15.70
CA MET A 35 -4.38 13.55 -15.37
C MET A 35 -5.00 14.74 -14.59
N GLY A 36 -4.20 15.70 -14.18
CA GLY A 36 -4.64 16.83 -13.39
C GLY A 36 -5.02 16.46 -11.95
N TYR A 37 -4.36 15.46 -11.37
CA TYR A 37 -4.66 14.96 -10.02
C TYR A 37 -3.77 15.63 -8.97
N ASP A 38 -4.36 16.01 -7.86
CA ASP A 38 -3.65 16.71 -6.78
C ASP A 38 -3.32 15.82 -5.58
N PHE A 39 -3.95 14.63 -5.47
CA PHE A 39 -3.66 13.64 -4.44
C PHE A 39 -3.65 12.24 -5.05
N THR A 40 -2.51 11.54 -4.95
CA THR A 40 -2.32 10.21 -5.55
C THR A 40 -1.62 9.25 -4.61
N TYR A 41 -1.76 7.95 -4.89
CA TYR A 41 -1.08 6.86 -4.21
C TYR A 41 -0.80 5.72 -5.20
N THR A 42 0.11 4.81 -4.83
CA THR A 42 0.51 3.71 -5.71
C THR A 42 0.20 2.34 -5.08
N ALA A 43 0.29 1.27 -5.87
CA ALA A 43 0.43 -0.06 -5.33
C ALA A 43 1.80 -0.22 -4.67
N TYR A 44 1.89 -1.20 -3.75
CA TYR A 44 3.14 -1.55 -3.08
C TYR A 44 3.18 -3.05 -2.76
N GLU A 45 4.36 -3.56 -2.53
CA GLU A 45 4.54 -4.93 -2.08
C GLU A 45 5.02 -5.01 -0.64
N LYS A 46 4.96 -6.21 -0.05
CA LYS A 46 5.49 -6.45 1.29
C LYS A 46 6.82 -7.18 1.21
N ILE A 47 7.78 -6.69 1.99
CA ILE A 47 9.08 -7.33 2.23
C ILE A 47 9.23 -7.67 3.72
N ASN A 48 10.04 -8.69 4.02
CA ASN A 48 10.36 -9.04 5.40
C ASN A 48 11.47 -8.13 5.97
N GLU A 49 11.91 -8.39 7.21
CA GLU A 49 12.98 -7.63 7.88
C GLU A 49 14.30 -7.65 7.13
N ARG A 50 14.58 -8.71 6.36
CA ARG A 50 15.80 -8.87 5.55
C ARG A 50 15.71 -8.19 4.17
N GLY A 51 14.53 -7.67 3.80
CA GLY A 51 14.29 -7.09 2.46
C GLY A 51 13.83 -8.11 1.42
N GLU A 52 13.56 -9.36 1.80
CA GLU A 52 13.10 -10.39 0.88
C GLU A 52 11.60 -10.24 0.59
N HIS A 53 11.19 -10.44 -0.65
CA HIS A 53 9.81 -10.34 -1.08
C HIS A 53 8.92 -11.40 -0.42
N MET A 54 7.79 -10.99 0.11
CA MET A 54 6.82 -11.88 0.76
C MET A 54 5.75 -12.43 -0.20
N GLY A 55 5.83 -12.09 -1.49
CA GLY A 55 4.83 -12.45 -2.50
C GLY A 55 3.45 -11.82 -2.27
N VAL A 56 3.38 -10.73 -1.52
CA VAL A 56 2.13 -10.01 -1.21
C VAL A 56 2.20 -8.62 -1.82
N VAL A 57 1.32 -8.36 -2.78
CA VAL A 57 1.12 -7.06 -3.40
C VAL A 57 -0.19 -6.46 -2.92
N ILE A 58 -0.16 -5.20 -2.53
CA ILE A 58 -1.33 -4.39 -2.19
C ILE A 58 -1.61 -3.48 -3.37
N SER A 59 -2.70 -3.78 -4.06
CA SER A 59 -3.14 -3.01 -5.23
C SER A 59 -3.66 -1.63 -4.82
N ALA A 60 -3.50 -0.65 -5.70
CA ALA A 60 -4.08 0.67 -5.56
C ALA A 60 -5.47 0.72 -6.23
N PRO A 61 -6.57 0.84 -5.49
CA PRO A 61 -7.88 1.16 -6.08
C PRO A 61 -7.79 2.39 -6.98
N LYS A 62 -8.56 2.41 -8.08
CA LYS A 62 -8.52 3.50 -9.06
C LYS A 62 -8.72 4.88 -8.43
N SER A 63 -9.61 4.99 -7.47
CA SER A 63 -9.78 6.18 -6.65
C SER A 63 -10.48 5.88 -5.34
N VAL A 64 -10.26 6.73 -4.35
CA VAL A 64 -10.99 6.76 -3.09
C VAL A 64 -11.43 8.18 -2.78
N ASN A 65 -12.56 8.33 -2.11
CA ASN A 65 -13.05 9.62 -1.62
C ASN A 65 -13.19 9.60 -0.10
N TYR A 66 -13.47 10.75 0.49
CA TYR A 66 -13.65 10.91 1.93
C TYR A 66 -14.63 9.89 2.53
N SER A 67 -15.81 9.72 1.95
CA SER A 67 -16.80 8.77 2.45
C SER A 67 -16.33 7.32 2.38
N SER A 68 -15.70 6.90 1.27
CA SER A 68 -15.17 5.55 1.15
C SER A 68 -14.06 5.29 2.16
N MET A 69 -13.17 6.26 2.39
CA MET A 69 -12.14 6.17 3.41
C MET A 69 -12.74 6.05 4.81
N LEU A 70 -13.71 6.90 5.13
CA LEU A 70 -14.35 6.94 6.45
C LEU A 70 -15.04 5.61 6.82
N TYR A 71 -15.81 5.03 5.87
CA TYR A 71 -16.67 3.87 6.13
C TYR A 71 -16.05 2.53 5.74
N GLN A 72 -15.14 2.49 4.78
CA GLN A 72 -14.51 1.24 4.30
C GLN A 72 -13.07 1.09 4.76
N GLY A 73 -12.50 2.15 5.36
CA GLY A 73 -11.13 2.20 5.85
C GLY A 73 -10.13 2.61 4.80
N ASP A 74 -8.90 2.69 5.25
CA ASP A 74 -7.77 3.21 4.50
C ASP A 74 -7.10 2.13 3.64
N PRO A 75 -7.17 2.22 2.31
CA PRO A 75 -6.40 1.37 1.40
C PRO A 75 -5.03 1.97 1.05
N ILE A 76 -4.74 3.19 1.51
CA ILE A 76 -3.55 3.96 1.15
C ILE A 76 -2.40 3.62 2.09
N GLY A 77 -1.28 3.15 1.56
CA GLY A 77 -0.05 3.00 2.33
C GLY A 77 0.69 4.33 2.44
N ASN A 78 1.19 4.70 3.64
CA ASN A 78 1.90 5.97 3.86
C ASN A 78 3.03 6.18 2.84
N LEU A 79 3.86 5.16 2.60
CA LEU A 79 4.98 5.20 1.65
C LEU A 79 4.58 5.43 0.19
N THR A 80 3.28 5.34 -0.14
CA THR A 80 2.80 5.42 -1.54
C THR A 80 2.29 6.80 -1.92
N VAL A 81 2.06 7.67 -0.94
CA VAL A 81 1.38 8.95 -1.12
C VAL A 81 2.28 10.01 -1.72
N VAL A 82 1.69 10.77 -2.66
CA VAL A 82 2.16 12.08 -3.13
C VAL A 82 0.97 13.00 -3.25
N TYR A 83 1.08 14.22 -2.74
CA TYR A 83 0.08 15.25 -2.98
C TYR A 83 0.73 16.58 -3.42
N ASN A 84 -0.02 17.36 -4.19
CA ASN A 84 0.39 18.66 -4.70
C ASN A 84 0.23 19.72 -3.61
N ALA A 85 1.33 20.09 -2.97
CA ALA A 85 1.33 21.08 -1.89
C ALA A 85 1.30 22.53 -2.41
N GLU A 86 1.69 22.77 -3.67
CA GLU A 86 1.55 24.07 -4.29
C GLU A 86 0.07 24.45 -4.43
N LYS A 87 -0.77 23.51 -4.83
CA LYS A 87 -2.21 23.76 -5.01
C LYS A 87 -3.02 23.62 -3.72
N LEU A 88 -2.77 22.56 -2.95
CA LEU A 88 -3.57 22.20 -1.77
C LEU A 88 -3.04 22.83 -0.48
N GLY A 89 -1.83 23.36 -0.50
CA GLY A 89 -1.16 23.81 0.71
C GLY A 89 -0.54 22.69 1.52
N LYS A 90 -0.01 23.03 2.70
CA LYS A 90 0.64 22.07 3.60
C LYS A 90 -0.33 21.61 4.69
N PHE A 91 -0.56 20.31 4.79
CA PHE A 91 -1.37 19.70 5.82
C PHE A 91 -0.50 19.14 6.94
N TYR A 92 -0.87 19.43 8.17
CA TYR A 92 -0.15 18.93 9.34
C TYR A 92 -0.85 17.72 9.93
N VAL A 93 -0.04 16.72 10.28
CA VAL A 93 -0.52 15.49 10.91
C VAL A 93 -1.25 15.84 12.21
N PRO A 94 -2.49 15.38 12.40
CA PRO A 94 -3.22 15.57 13.65
C PRO A 94 -2.52 14.90 14.84
N ASP A 95 -2.62 15.51 16.03
CA ASP A 95 -2.00 14.96 17.25
C ASP A 95 -2.84 13.82 17.83
N ILE A 96 -2.74 12.66 17.18
CA ILE A 96 -3.29 11.39 17.65
C ILE A 96 -2.21 10.31 17.65
N LYS A 97 -2.24 9.44 18.67
CA LYS A 97 -1.19 8.44 18.86
C LYS A 97 -1.08 7.39 17.75
N LYS A 98 -2.19 7.09 17.10
CA LYS A 98 -2.28 6.06 16.02
C LYS A 98 -3.27 6.51 14.98
N ARG A 99 -3.13 6.03 13.73
CA ARG A 99 -3.95 6.44 12.58
C ARG A 99 -3.78 7.90 12.22
N ASN A 100 -2.62 8.46 12.55
CA ASN A 100 -2.24 9.81 12.22
C ASN A 100 -2.11 10.03 10.71
N ASP A 101 -1.62 9.03 9.98
CA ASP A 101 -1.61 8.93 8.52
C ASP A 101 -3.04 9.00 7.94
N PHE A 102 -3.92 8.12 8.43
CA PHE A 102 -5.32 8.10 8.01
C PHE A 102 -6.04 9.42 8.31
N ALA A 103 -5.81 10.01 9.49
CA ALA A 103 -6.35 11.32 9.84
C ALA A 103 -5.84 12.43 8.90
N LEU A 104 -4.57 12.35 8.49
CA LEU A 104 -4.01 13.29 7.53
C LEU A 104 -4.66 13.15 6.16
N TRP A 105 -4.88 11.91 5.69
CA TRP A 105 -5.55 11.67 4.39
C TRP A 105 -6.98 12.20 4.40
N LEU A 106 -7.75 11.95 5.45
CA LEU A 106 -9.10 12.52 5.58
C LEU A 106 -9.06 14.03 5.54
N LYS A 107 -8.10 14.65 6.23
CA LYS A 107 -7.92 16.11 6.24
C LYS A 107 -7.61 16.67 4.85
N ILE A 108 -6.73 16.03 4.08
CA ILE A 108 -6.45 16.43 2.69
C ILE A 108 -7.71 16.28 1.83
N MET A 109 -8.51 15.23 2.06
CA MET A 109 -9.73 14.98 1.31
C MET A 109 -10.89 15.93 1.63
N HIS A 110 -10.76 16.82 2.61
CA HIS A 110 -11.68 17.94 2.77
C HIS A 110 -11.45 19.04 1.72
N ASP A 111 -10.23 19.15 1.20
CA ASP A 111 -9.83 20.18 0.22
C ASP A 111 -9.69 19.62 -1.21
N CYS A 112 -9.76 18.31 -1.38
CA CYS A 112 -9.82 17.65 -2.68
C CYS A 112 -10.86 16.52 -2.68
N ASP A 113 -11.57 16.33 -3.79
CA ASP A 113 -12.67 15.34 -3.88
C ASP A 113 -12.21 13.91 -3.70
N ARG A 114 -11.02 13.57 -4.19
CA ARG A 114 -10.53 12.19 -4.31
C ARG A 114 -9.01 12.11 -4.24
N ALA A 115 -8.54 10.96 -3.76
CA ALA A 115 -7.21 10.47 -4.07
C ALA A 115 -7.30 9.43 -5.20
N TYR A 116 -6.32 9.44 -6.11
CA TYR A 116 -6.28 8.57 -7.29
C TYR A 116 -5.13 7.58 -7.20
N GLY A 117 -5.42 6.32 -7.52
CA GLY A 117 -4.46 5.23 -7.47
C GLY A 117 -3.79 4.98 -8.82
N LEU A 118 -2.47 5.04 -8.84
CA LEU A 118 -1.64 4.47 -9.89
C LEU A 118 -1.35 3.00 -9.50
N ASN A 119 -2.00 2.05 -10.19
CA ASN A 119 -1.89 0.63 -9.82
C ASN A 119 -0.58 0.00 -10.35
N GLU A 120 0.53 0.63 -9.99
CA GLU A 120 1.88 0.14 -10.26
C GLU A 120 2.61 -0.04 -8.92
N VAL A 121 3.35 -1.15 -8.79
CA VAL A 121 4.15 -1.42 -7.59
C VAL A 121 5.42 -0.56 -7.67
N LEU A 122 5.44 0.51 -6.90
CA LEU A 122 6.54 1.49 -6.91
C LEU A 122 7.21 1.65 -5.53
N ALA A 123 6.81 0.83 -4.56
CA ALA A 123 7.36 0.86 -3.21
C ALA A 123 7.26 -0.50 -2.53
N SER A 124 8.12 -0.74 -1.54
CA SER A 124 8.12 -1.94 -0.70
C SER A 124 7.94 -1.56 0.77
N TYR A 125 6.89 -2.12 1.37
CA TYR A 125 6.56 -1.97 2.79
C TYR A 125 7.24 -3.06 3.62
N ARG A 126 8.03 -2.68 4.63
CA ARG A 126 8.74 -3.63 5.48
C ARG A 126 7.89 -4.08 6.65
N VAL A 127 7.63 -5.39 6.70
CA VAL A 127 6.92 -6.03 7.81
C VAL A 127 7.92 -6.43 8.89
N ARG A 128 7.75 -5.87 10.11
CA ARG A 128 8.59 -6.20 11.27
C ARG A 128 7.76 -6.86 12.36
N ALA A 129 8.38 -7.80 13.08
CA ALA A 129 7.81 -8.33 14.30
C ALA A 129 7.72 -7.20 15.36
N GLY A 130 6.53 -7.03 15.98
CA GLY A 130 6.31 -5.98 16.98
C GLY A 130 6.05 -4.57 16.43
N SER A 131 5.87 -4.40 15.12
CA SER A 131 5.54 -3.10 14.52
C SER A 131 4.25 -2.50 15.09
N VAL A 132 4.13 -1.16 15.01
CA VAL A 132 2.93 -0.42 15.46
C VAL A 132 1.66 -0.94 14.77
N SER A 133 1.78 -1.41 13.52
CA SER A 133 0.70 -2.03 12.74
C SER A 133 0.25 -3.39 13.28
N SER A 134 1.05 -4.09 14.12
CA SER A 134 0.71 -5.37 14.74
C SER A 134 -0.23 -5.26 15.95
N THR A 135 -0.68 -4.05 16.30
CA THR A 135 -1.54 -3.79 17.47
C THR A 135 -2.84 -4.59 17.40
N ARG A 136 -3.24 -5.21 18.52
CA ARG A 136 -4.51 -5.97 18.64
C ARG A 136 -5.68 -5.12 18.14
N LYS A 137 -6.52 -5.72 17.29
CA LYS A 137 -7.65 -5.06 16.62
C LYS A 137 -8.61 -4.34 17.58
N SER A 138 -8.86 -4.91 18.77
CA SER A 138 -9.73 -4.30 19.80
C SER A 138 -9.19 -2.96 20.32
N LYS A 139 -7.87 -2.82 20.43
CA LYS A 139 -7.24 -1.57 20.86
C LYS A 139 -7.32 -0.47 19.80
N LEU A 140 -7.48 -0.84 18.51
CA LEU A 140 -7.59 0.11 17.41
C LEU A 140 -8.93 0.85 17.41
N ILE A 141 -10.01 0.24 17.92
CA ILE A 141 -11.36 0.86 17.97
C ILE A 141 -11.30 2.19 18.73
N LYS A 142 -10.55 2.25 19.84
CA LYS A 142 -10.39 3.49 20.62
C LYS A 142 -9.81 4.63 19.74
N TYR A 143 -8.80 4.33 18.92
CA TYR A 143 -8.16 5.35 18.09
C TYR A 143 -9.03 5.78 16.90
N TYR A 144 -9.87 4.88 16.36
CA TYR A 144 -10.89 5.27 15.38
C TYR A 144 -11.98 6.12 16.02
N TRP A 145 -12.37 5.82 17.27
CA TRP A 145 -13.33 6.64 18.01
C TRP A 145 -12.79 8.05 18.23
N GLU A 146 -11.55 8.18 18.74
CA GLU A 146 -10.84 9.44 18.91
C GLU A 146 -10.76 10.24 17.60
N LEU A 147 -10.33 9.58 16.52
CA LEU A 147 -10.30 10.20 15.19
C LEU A 147 -11.67 10.72 14.74
N TYR A 148 -12.70 9.90 14.83
CA TYR A 148 -14.02 10.28 14.31
C TYR A 148 -14.71 11.33 15.20
N ARG A 149 -14.49 11.30 16.52
CA ARG A 149 -15.13 12.22 17.44
C ARG A 149 -14.36 13.53 17.59
N ASP A 150 -13.06 13.44 17.76
CA ASP A 150 -12.25 14.59 18.19
C ASP A 150 -11.64 15.31 16.99
N ILE A 151 -11.27 14.59 15.92
CA ILE A 151 -10.72 15.18 14.70
C ILE A 151 -11.81 15.47 13.68
N GLU A 152 -12.62 14.47 13.28
CA GLU A 152 -13.66 14.61 12.25
C GLU A 152 -14.97 15.18 12.81
N ARG A 153 -15.10 15.31 14.13
CA ARG A 153 -16.25 15.89 14.83
C ARG A 153 -17.60 15.26 14.47
N LEU A 154 -17.60 13.96 14.12
CA LEU A 154 -18.83 13.25 13.81
C LEU A 154 -19.68 13.05 15.08
N SER A 155 -21.00 12.94 14.91
CA SER A 155 -21.90 12.54 16.01
C SER A 155 -21.61 11.12 16.50
N ASN A 156 -22.04 10.79 17.72
CA ASN A 156 -21.86 9.43 18.29
C ASN A 156 -22.44 8.35 17.37
N ILE A 157 -23.63 8.60 16.79
CA ILE A 157 -24.31 7.66 15.88
C ILE A 157 -23.47 7.47 14.61
N LYS A 158 -23.01 8.55 13.97
CA LYS A 158 -22.19 8.47 12.76
C LYS A 158 -20.84 7.78 13.04
N SER A 159 -20.19 8.08 14.16
CA SER A 159 -18.93 7.45 14.57
C SER A 159 -19.10 5.94 14.80
N SER A 160 -20.17 5.54 15.50
CA SER A 160 -20.49 4.11 15.73
C SER A 160 -20.77 3.38 14.41
N ALA A 161 -21.56 3.97 13.52
CA ALA A 161 -21.86 3.42 12.21
C ALA A 161 -20.60 3.28 11.35
N ALA A 162 -19.74 4.30 11.34
CA ALA A 162 -18.49 4.27 10.60
C ALA A 162 -17.55 3.18 11.12
N ILE A 163 -17.41 3.02 12.43
CA ILE A 163 -16.57 1.95 13.03
C ILE A 163 -17.14 0.57 12.70
N ALA A 164 -18.45 0.37 12.80
CA ALA A 164 -19.09 -0.90 12.46
C ALA A 164 -18.87 -1.27 10.97
N SER A 165 -19.07 -0.31 10.08
CA SER A 165 -18.79 -0.44 8.64
C SER A 165 -17.33 -0.79 8.38
N LEU A 166 -16.40 -0.08 9.01
CA LEU A 166 -14.97 -0.31 8.89
C LEU A 166 -14.55 -1.72 9.33
N VAL A 167 -15.08 -2.21 10.45
CA VAL A 167 -14.84 -3.59 10.93
C VAL A 167 -15.36 -4.60 9.92
N PHE A 168 -16.54 -4.38 9.35
CA PHE A 168 -17.14 -5.24 8.33
C PHE A 168 -16.27 -5.31 7.07
N PHE A 169 -15.93 -4.18 6.45
CA PHE A 169 -15.12 -4.15 5.24
C PHE A 169 -13.71 -4.69 5.46
N LYS A 170 -13.12 -4.44 6.63
CA LYS A 170 -11.81 -5.00 6.98
C LYS A 170 -11.84 -6.52 7.11
N SER A 171 -12.94 -7.08 7.60
CA SER A 171 -13.13 -8.54 7.68
C SER A 171 -13.20 -9.16 6.28
N ILE A 172 -13.93 -8.52 5.35
CA ILE A 172 -14.00 -8.96 3.95
C ILE A 172 -12.62 -8.96 3.31
N ARG A 173 -11.89 -7.84 3.37
CA ARG A 173 -10.54 -7.75 2.75
C ARG A 173 -9.57 -8.80 3.29
N GLN A 174 -9.61 -9.09 4.58
CA GLN A 174 -8.76 -10.14 5.17
C GLN A 174 -9.14 -11.54 4.66
N THR A 175 -10.40 -11.77 4.36
CA THR A 175 -10.84 -13.03 3.76
C THR A 175 -10.30 -13.14 2.33
N ASP A 176 -10.37 -12.06 1.54
CA ASP A 176 -9.84 -12.03 0.18
C ASP A 176 -8.32 -12.23 0.14
N GLU A 177 -7.57 -11.56 1.02
CA GLU A 177 -6.11 -11.77 1.15
C GLU A 177 -5.76 -13.23 1.50
N ARG A 178 -6.55 -13.88 2.38
CA ARG A 178 -6.36 -15.29 2.72
C ARG A 178 -6.66 -16.20 1.53
N ILE A 179 -7.74 -15.94 0.80
CA ILE A 179 -8.12 -16.71 -0.40
C ILE A 179 -7.03 -16.57 -1.47
N GLN A 180 -6.54 -15.36 -1.73
CA GLN A 180 -5.46 -15.12 -2.69
C GLN A 180 -4.18 -15.88 -2.28
N LYS A 181 -3.81 -15.84 -1.00
CA LYS A 181 -2.63 -16.56 -0.49
C LYS A 181 -2.75 -18.07 -0.66
N VAL A 182 -3.93 -18.63 -0.38
CA VAL A 182 -4.19 -20.06 -0.59
C VAL A 182 -4.14 -20.41 -2.08
N ARG A 183 -4.73 -19.59 -2.94
CA ARG A 183 -4.73 -19.76 -4.40
C ARG A 183 -3.32 -19.71 -4.98
N ASN A 184 -2.50 -18.76 -4.55
CA ASN A 184 -1.12 -18.63 -4.99
C ASN A 184 -0.27 -19.81 -4.54
N ASN A 185 -0.44 -20.28 -3.29
CA ASN A 185 0.24 -21.47 -2.79
C ASN A 185 -0.20 -22.75 -3.52
N PHE A 186 -1.47 -22.85 -3.92
CA PHE A 186 -1.97 -23.97 -4.71
C PHE A 186 -1.38 -23.97 -6.12
N ASN A 187 -1.38 -22.82 -6.78
CA ASN A 187 -0.81 -22.67 -8.12
C ASN A 187 0.71 -22.96 -8.14
N SER A 188 1.46 -22.45 -7.15
CA SER A 188 2.91 -22.72 -7.06
C SER A 188 3.22 -24.21 -6.85
N LYS A 189 2.42 -24.93 -6.05
CA LYS A 189 2.55 -26.38 -5.87
C LYS A 189 2.18 -27.15 -7.12
N GLN A 190 1.21 -26.67 -7.90
CA GLN A 190 0.80 -27.32 -9.14
C GLN A 190 1.85 -27.13 -10.24
N THR A 191 2.44 -25.93 -10.33
CA THR A 191 3.55 -25.64 -11.26
C THR A 191 4.77 -26.50 -10.93
N SER A 192 5.19 -26.55 -9.66
CA SER A 192 6.33 -27.39 -9.24
C SER A 192 6.09 -28.89 -9.49
N LYS A 193 4.85 -29.36 -9.37
CA LYS A 193 4.49 -30.74 -9.65
C LYS A 193 4.47 -31.07 -11.16
N LEU A 194 4.06 -30.09 -11.98
CA LEU A 194 4.10 -30.19 -13.45
C LEU A 194 5.56 -30.21 -13.96
N ASP A 195 6.42 -29.37 -13.38
CA ASP A 195 7.84 -29.32 -13.73
C ASP A 195 8.55 -30.62 -13.37
N LEU A 196 8.27 -31.21 -12.20
CA LEU A 196 8.82 -32.50 -11.79
C LEU A 196 8.34 -33.63 -12.70
N THR A 197 7.06 -33.68 -13.09
CA THR A 197 6.52 -34.70 -14.00
C THR A 197 7.05 -34.54 -15.43
N ASN A 198 7.38 -33.36 -15.88
CA ASN A 198 8.00 -33.08 -17.17
C ASN A 198 9.50 -33.46 -17.19
N ILE A 199 10.20 -33.27 -16.06
CA ILE A 199 11.60 -33.71 -15.88
C ILE A 199 11.69 -35.25 -15.85
N GLU A 200 10.76 -35.93 -15.18
CA GLU A 200 10.70 -37.40 -15.14
C GLU A 200 10.39 -38.03 -16.52
N LYS A 201 9.60 -37.36 -17.35
CA LYS A 201 9.23 -37.82 -18.70
C LYS A 201 10.25 -37.49 -19.78
N ASN A 202 11.14 -36.54 -19.57
CA ASN A 202 12.16 -36.11 -20.53
C ASN A 202 13.45 -35.68 -19.80
N PRO A 203 14.28 -36.62 -19.35
CA PRO A 203 15.49 -36.32 -18.58
C PRO A 203 16.54 -35.50 -19.36
N GLU A 204 16.44 -35.46 -20.69
CA GLU A 204 17.33 -34.65 -21.54
C GLU A 204 17.09 -33.13 -21.42
N ASN A 205 15.93 -32.70 -20.91
CA ASN A 205 15.57 -31.29 -20.67
C ASN A 205 15.89 -30.82 -19.23
N ALA A 206 16.61 -31.58 -18.45
CA ALA A 206 17.08 -31.15 -17.14
C ALA A 206 18.14 -30.08 -17.29
N VAL A 207 17.71 -28.81 -17.44
CA VAL A 207 18.59 -27.66 -17.26
C VAL A 207 19.07 -27.71 -15.81
N LYS A 208 20.36 -27.89 -15.62
CA LYS A 208 21.00 -27.73 -14.31
C LYS A 208 20.70 -26.31 -13.81
N ILE A 209 19.74 -26.21 -12.91
CA ILE A 209 19.56 -24.98 -12.11
C ILE A 209 20.69 -25.00 -11.08
N THR A 210 21.87 -24.56 -11.49
CA THR A 210 22.91 -24.12 -10.57
C THR A 210 22.49 -22.77 -10.05
N ASN A 211 22.53 -22.56 -8.73
CA ASN A 211 22.33 -21.29 -8.06
C ASN A 211 23.06 -20.17 -8.80
N VAL A 212 22.30 -19.29 -9.44
CA VAL A 212 22.83 -18.04 -10.00
C VAL A 212 22.40 -16.94 -9.04
N SER A 213 23.26 -16.68 -8.06
CA SER A 213 23.52 -15.33 -7.60
C SER A 213 24.38 -14.70 -8.69
N GLU A 214 23.99 -13.51 -9.16
CA GLU A 214 24.69 -12.62 -10.06
C GLU A 214 24.41 -12.77 -11.58
N ASP A 215 23.95 -11.62 -12.14
CA ASP A 215 23.95 -11.15 -13.52
C ASP A 215 23.15 -11.91 -14.59
N ILE A 216 21.91 -11.44 -14.81
CA ILE A 216 21.17 -11.71 -16.05
C ILE A 216 21.46 -10.57 -17.04
N THR A 217 22.44 -10.77 -17.91
CA THR A 217 22.57 -10.05 -19.16
C THR A 217 21.81 -10.78 -20.25
N PHE A 218 20.78 -10.13 -20.81
CA PHE A 218 20.07 -10.63 -22.00
C PHE A 218 20.86 -10.26 -23.26
N GLU A 219 21.57 -11.20 -23.86
CA GLU A 219 21.97 -11.10 -25.27
C GLU A 219 20.85 -11.68 -26.16
N ARG A 220 20.29 -10.82 -27.02
CA ARG A 220 19.46 -11.25 -28.15
C ARG A 220 20.39 -11.76 -29.25
N THR A 221 20.43 -13.06 -29.49
CA THR A 221 20.88 -13.59 -30.77
C THR A 221 19.75 -13.50 -31.78
N LYS A 222 20.00 -12.75 -32.86
CA LYS A 222 19.23 -12.78 -34.11
C LYS A 222 19.62 -14.05 -34.88
N GLU A 223 18.64 -14.82 -35.30
CA GLU A 223 18.53 -15.38 -36.66
C GLU A 223 17.04 -15.58 -36.99
#